data_6e6df807a012c69cc5f1947b2c1e2199
#
_entry.id   6e6df807a012c69cc5f1947b2c1e2199
#
_cell.length_a   1.000
_cell.length_b   1.000
_cell.length_c   1.000
_cell.angle_alpha   90.00
_cell.angle_beta   90.00
_cell.angle_gamma   90.00
#
_symmetry.space_group_name_H-M   'P 1'
#
loop_
_entity.id
_entity.type
_entity.pdbx_description
1 polymer ?
#
loop_
_entity_poly.entity_id
_entity_poly.type
_entity_poly.pdbx_seq_one_letter_code
_entity_poly.pdbx_strand_id
1 'polypeptide(L)'
;MANADTLDDVGDEEQQQLYEHYRFEVDRGQVPVRVDKFMCEKLQHSSRNRIQKAADAGFVHVNEKPVKSNYKVRPGDIVTLMLDRPHFDTSIEPEEIPLDVVYEDDQLMVIHKPAGMVVHPGCGNFHGTLVNAIAWHLRNLPSYDPNDPHVGLVHRIDKDTSGLLVVAKTPEAKSQLGLQFYNKTTHRSYNALVWGNFVEDSGRIEGNIGRDPKDRLRMAVFEPDSGIGKPAVTHYRVIERFGYVTLVECILETGRTHQIRAHMKQLGHPLFADERYGGMEILRGERTASYRQFVQNAFQLCPRQALHARTLGFVHPTTRQQMDFTSNLPDDMEALISKWRKYTYPMMHPDNQE
;
A
#
# COMPACT_ATOMS: atom_id res chain seq x y z
N MET A 1 49.80 -17.12 41.74
CA MET A 1 49.01 -18.37 41.71
C MET A 1 47.63 -18.00 41.23
N ALA A 2 47.42 -18.25 39.96
CA ALA A 2 46.50 -19.19 39.33
C ALA A 2 45.03 -18.70 39.48
N ASN A 3 44.18 -18.64 38.52
CA ASN A 3 44.12 -19.19 37.17
C ASN A 3 43.22 -18.28 36.32
N ALA A 4 43.56 -18.19 35.04
CA ALA A 4 42.66 -17.75 33.98
C ALA A 4 41.63 -18.88 33.72
N ASP A 5 40.37 -18.56 33.64
CA ASP A 5 39.37 -19.36 32.95
C ASP A 5 38.80 -18.54 31.80
N THR A 6 39.26 -18.89 30.63
CA THR A 6 38.71 -18.57 29.35
C THR A 6 37.37 -19.28 29.21
N LEU A 7 36.28 -18.53 29.21
CA LEU A 7 34.98 -19.01 28.72
C LEU A 7 34.94 -18.74 27.22
N ASP A 8 34.98 -19.83 26.44
CA ASP A 8 34.70 -19.85 25.03
C ASP A 8 33.29 -19.33 24.81
N ASP A 9 33.22 -18.17 24.12
CA ASP A 9 32.02 -17.62 23.57
C ASP A 9 31.65 -18.47 22.34
N VAL A 10 30.86 -19.52 22.55
CA VAL A 10 30.22 -20.29 21.50
C VAL A 10 29.06 -19.40 21.02
N GLY A 11 29.32 -18.65 19.96
CA GLY A 11 28.27 -17.93 19.25
C GLY A 11 27.18 -18.91 18.84
N ASP A 12 26.00 -18.76 19.46
CA ASP A 12 24.77 -19.33 18.96
C ASP A 12 24.52 -18.75 17.56
N GLU A 13 24.87 -19.52 16.53
CA GLU A 13 24.29 -19.37 15.21
C GLU A 13 22.78 -19.57 15.36
N GLU A 14 22.02 -18.50 15.47
CA GLU A 14 20.56 -18.54 15.35
C GLU A 14 20.24 -19.23 14.02
N GLN A 15 19.97 -20.54 14.08
CA GLN A 15 19.43 -21.30 12.97
C GLN A 15 18.11 -20.62 12.60
N GLN A 16 18.10 -19.91 11.50
CA GLN A 16 16.92 -19.26 10.94
C GLN A 16 15.86 -20.35 10.72
N GLN A 17 14.82 -20.37 11.56
CA GLN A 17 13.76 -21.37 11.48
C GLN A 17 13.01 -21.18 10.16
N LEU A 18 13.13 -22.17 9.27
CA LEU A 18 12.41 -22.19 8.00
C LEU A 18 11.12 -22.98 8.15
N TYR A 19 10.05 -22.46 7.56
CA TYR A 19 8.72 -23.05 7.55
C TYR A 19 8.36 -23.52 6.15
N GLU A 20 7.77 -24.74 6.03
CA GLU A 20 7.28 -25.25 4.75
C GLU A 20 6.03 -24.48 4.32
N HIS A 21 6.08 -23.88 3.13
CA HIS A 21 4.94 -23.13 2.54
C HIS A 21 4.26 -23.90 1.43
N TYR A 22 4.99 -24.66 0.65
CA TYR A 22 4.45 -25.47 -0.42
C TYR A 22 5.22 -26.77 -0.50
N ARG A 23 4.49 -27.88 -0.78
CA ARG A 23 5.05 -29.22 -1.01
C ARG A 23 4.45 -29.78 -2.28
N PHE A 24 5.29 -30.25 -3.19
CA PHE A 24 4.90 -30.89 -4.43
C PHE A 24 5.64 -32.20 -4.59
N GLU A 25 4.91 -33.28 -4.84
CA GLU A 25 5.49 -34.54 -5.32
C GLU A 25 5.56 -34.51 -6.84
N VAL A 26 6.71 -34.87 -7.40
CA VAL A 26 6.92 -34.91 -8.85
C VAL A 26 6.33 -36.20 -9.42
N ASP A 27 5.38 -36.04 -10.34
CA ASP A 27 4.66 -37.15 -10.95
C ASP A 27 5.61 -38.20 -11.57
N ARG A 28 5.22 -39.49 -11.54
CA ARG A 28 6.03 -40.59 -12.07
C ARG A 28 6.31 -40.50 -13.56
N GLY A 29 5.44 -39.81 -14.32
CA GLY A 29 5.58 -39.58 -15.76
C GLY A 29 6.27 -38.27 -16.12
N GLN A 30 6.73 -37.47 -15.10
CA GLN A 30 7.35 -36.18 -15.33
C GLN A 30 8.70 -36.31 -16.05
N VAL A 31 8.82 -35.66 -17.20
CA VAL A 31 10.13 -35.50 -17.87
C VAL A 31 11.01 -34.56 -17.02
N PRO A 32 12.33 -34.84 -16.87
CA PRO A 32 13.23 -33.99 -16.13
C PRO A 32 13.17 -32.52 -16.59
N VAL A 33 12.71 -31.65 -15.74
CA VAL A 33 12.55 -30.20 -15.98
C VAL A 33 13.22 -29.43 -14.86
N ARG A 34 13.70 -28.22 -15.14
CA ARG A 34 14.31 -27.35 -14.10
C ARG A 34 13.29 -27.02 -13.02
N VAL A 35 13.74 -27.02 -11.75
CA VAL A 35 12.88 -26.76 -10.59
C VAL A 35 12.20 -25.40 -10.65
N ASP A 36 12.87 -24.37 -11.21
CA ASP A 36 12.28 -23.04 -11.38
C ASP A 36 11.10 -23.04 -12.37
N LYS A 37 11.16 -23.88 -13.41
CA LYS A 37 10.05 -24.04 -14.37
C LYS A 37 8.92 -24.90 -13.76
N PHE A 38 9.28 -26.02 -13.14
CA PHE A 38 8.33 -26.91 -12.46
C PHE A 38 7.49 -26.17 -11.43
N MET A 39 8.15 -25.41 -10.54
CA MET A 39 7.44 -24.63 -9.51
C MET A 39 6.61 -23.50 -10.10
N CYS A 40 7.05 -22.87 -11.21
CA CYS A 40 6.29 -21.83 -11.87
C CYS A 40 4.98 -22.36 -12.48
N GLU A 41 4.96 -23.59 -12.95
CA GLU A 41 3.75 -24.27 -13.45
C GLU A 41 2.81 -24.66 -12.31
N LYS A 42 3.33 -25.04 -11.14
CA LYS A 42 2.52 -25.44 -9.97
C LYS A 42 2.03 -24.25 -9.13
N LEU A 43 2.79 -23.15 -9.10
CA LEU A 43 2.49 -21.93 -8.32
C LEU A 43 1.84 -20.87 -9.24
N GLN A 44 0.51 -20.85 -9.32
CA GLN A 44 -0.28 -20.01 -10.22
C GLN A 44 0.01 -18.50 -10.16
N HIS A 45 0.63 -18.00 -9.08
CA HIS A 45 0.85 -16.56 -8.85
C HIS A 45 2.32 -16.20 -8.64
N SER A 46 3.26 -17.06 -9.04
CA SER A 46 4.68 -16.82 -8.87
C SER A 46 5.41 -16.69 -10.22
N SER A 47 6.13 -15.59 -10.42
CA SER A 47 6.98 -15.46 -11.61
C SER A 47 8.23 -16.33 -11.47
N ARG A 48 8.75 -16.82 -12.60
CA ARG A 48 9.98 -17.61 -12.65
C ARG A 48 11.17 -16.90 -11.97
N ASN A 49 11.29 -15.58 -12.15
CA ASN A 49 12.33 -14.77 -11.50
C ASN A 49 12.22 -14.80 -9.97
N ARG A 50 11.00 -14.81 -9.42
CA ARG A 50 10.78 -14.90 -7.98
C ARG A 50 11.21 -16.26 -7.43
N ILE A 51 10.93 -17.34 -8.16
CA ILE A 51 11.35 -18.70 -7.79
C ILE A 51 12.87 -18.84 -7.86
N GLN A 52 13.52 -18.27 -8.88
CA GLN A 52 14.98 -18.26 -8.99
C GLN A 52 15.63 -17.56 -7.80
N LYS A 53 15.14 -16.38 -7.43
CA LYS A 53 15.62 -15.67 -6.23
C LYS A 53 15.42 -16.47 -4.94
N ALA A 54 14.30 -17.16 -4.82
CA ALA A 54 14.05 -18.04 -3.67
C ALA A 54 15.03 -19.23 -3.63
N ALA A 55 15.33 -19.84 -4.77
CA ALA A 55 16.31 -20.91 -4.86
C ALA A 55 17.74 -20.42 -4.57
N ASP A 56 18.11 -19.23 -5.06
CA ASP A 56 19.41 -18.62 -4.79
C ASP A 56 19.59 -18.25 -3.31
N ALA A 57 18.49 -17.92 -2.63
CA ALA A 57 18.43 -17.68 -1.19
C ALA A 57 18.33 -18.97 -0.34
N GLY A 58 18.36 -20.15 -0.96
CA GLY A 58 18.30 -21.44 -0.26
C GLY A 58 16.90 -21.86 0.20
N PHE A 59 15.83 -21.21 -0.28
CA PHE A 59 14.45 -21.48 0.14
C PHE A 59 13.75 -22.58 -0.69
N VAL A 60 14.34 -23.04 -1.78
CA VAL A 60 13.81 -24.16 -2.57
C VAL A 60 14.56 -25.42 -2.22
N HIS A 61 13.86 -26.42 -1.70
CA HIS A 61 14.44 -27.71 -1.34
C HIS A 61 13.90 -28.82 -2.24
N VAL A 62 14.72 -29.82 -2.49
CA VAL A 62 14.32 -31.09 -3.09
C VAL A 62 14.81 -32.21 -2.17
N ASN A 63 13.89 -33.08 -1.75
CA ASN A 63 14.16 -34.16 -0.80
C ASN A 63 14.92 -33.61 0.44
N GLU A 64 14.36 -32.51 1.02
CA GLU A 64 14.86 -31.84 2.23
C GLU A 64 16.20 -31.10 2.08
N LYS A 65 16.79 -31.04 0.88
CA LYS A 65 18.05 -30.35 0.61
C LYS A 65 17.85 -29.11 -0.23
N PRO A 66 18.46 -27.96 0.12
CA PRO A 66 18.37 -26.76 -0.69
C PRO A 66 19.02 -27.00 -2.06
N VAL A 67 18.36 -26.51 -3.12
CA VAL A 67 18.81 -26.66 -4.50
C VAL A 67 18.86 -25.33 -5.24
N LYS A 68 19.73 -25.24 -6.23
CA LYS A 68 19.78 -24.08 -7.14
C LYS A 68 18.63 -24.14 -8.16
N SER A 69 18.26 -22.99 -8.70
CA SER A 69 17.16 -22.83 -9.67
C SER A 69 17.27 -23.71 -10.94
N ASN A 70 18.47 -24.17 -11.28
CA ASN A 70 18.73 -25.02 -12.46
C ASN A 70 18.66 -26.53 -12.16
N TYR A 71 18.39 -26.95 -10.90
CA TYR A 71 18.20 -28.36 -10.56
C TYR A 71 17.11 -28.97 -11.43
N LYS A 72 17.33 -30.17 -11.94
CA LYS A 72 16.36 -30.92 -12.75
C LYS A 72 15.61 -31.91 -11.85
N VAL A 73 14.33 -31.63 -11.62
CA VAL A 73 13.45 -32.52 -10.85
C VAL A 73 13.28 -33.85 -11.56
N ARG A 74 13.15 -34.93 -10.78
CA ARG A 74 12.99 -36.32 -11.25
C ARG A 74 11.66 -36.89 -10.73
N PRO A 75 11.08 -37.90 -11.38
CA PRO A 75 9.92 -38.58 -10.86
C PRO A 75 10.13 -39.05 -9.41
N GLY A 76 9.18 -38.75 -8.53
CA GLY A 76 9.22 -39.06 -7.10
C GLY A 76 10.01 -38.08 -6.23
N ASP A 77 10.64 -37.04 -6.79
CA ASP A 77 11.21 -35.98 -5.99
C ASP A 77 10.12 -35.22 -5.21
N ILE A 78 10.42 -34.86 -3.97
CA ILE A 78 9.59 -33.96 -3.15
C ILE A 78 10.21 -32.58 -3.21
N VAL A 79 9.52 -31.63 -3.86
CA VAL A 79 9.93 -30.26 -3.98
C VAL A 79 9.20 -29.40 -2.95
N THR A 80 9.93 -28.69 -2.09
CA THR A 80 9.35 -27.81 -1.07
C THR A 80 9.85 -26.38 -1.23
N LEU A 81 8.96 -25.41 -0.95
CA LEU A 81 9.31 -24.01 -0.76
C LEU A 81 9.29 -23.72 0.74
N MET A 82 10.45 -23.41 1.27
CA MET A 82 10.64 -23.01 2.66
C MET A 82 10.72 -21.48 2.73
N LEU A 83 10.19 -20.83 3.76
CA LEU A 83 10.38 -19.42 4.02
C LEU A 83 10.74 -19.19 5.50
N ASP A 84 11.34 -18.03 5.77
CA ASP A 84 11.76 -17.57 7.10
C ASP A 84 10.61 -17.06 7.99
N ARG A 85 9.39 -17.38 7.62
CA ARG A 85 8.16 -16.98 8.31
C ARG A 85 7.16 -18.13 8.31
N PRO A 86 6.30 -18.27 9.34
CA PRO A 86 5.25 -19.28 9.36
C PRO A 86 4.34 -19.19 8.12
N HIS A 87 3.80 -20.34 7.70
CA HIS A 87 2.73 -20.37 6.72
C HIS A 87 1.49 -19.77 7.38
N PHE A 88 1.11 -18.56 6.93
CA PHE A 88 -0.20 -18.02 7.26
C PHE A 88 -1.15 -18.48 6.18
N ASP A 89 -2.25 -19.07 6.59
CA ASP A 89 -3.38 -19.28 5.67
C ASP A 89 -3.82 -17.90 5.19
N THR A 90 -3.62 -17.65 3.90
CA THR A 90 -4.00 -16.39 3.25
C THR A 90 -5.35 -16.52 2.56
N SER A 91 -6.12 -17.57 2.89
CA SER A 91 -7.51 -17.68 2.45
C SER A 91 -8.28 -16.45 2.93
N ILE A 92 -9.04 -15.85 2.02
CA ILE A 92 -9.87 -14.70 2.34
C ILE A 92 -11.18 -15.23 2.91
N GLU A 93 -11.35 -15.14 4.22
CA GLU A 93 -12.62 -15.46 4.86
C GLU A 93 -13.62 -14.32 4.62
N PRO A 94 -14.80 -14.61 4.02
CA PRO A 94 -15.85 -13.62 3.87
C PRO A 94 -16.39 -13.16 5.23
N GLU A 95 -16.38 -11.85 5.48
CA GLU A 95 -16.88 -11.25 6.71
C GLU A 95 -17.98 -10.23 6.41
N GLU A 96 -19.08 -10.25 7.20
CA GLU A 96 -20.20 -9.33 7.06
C GLU A 96 -19.83 -7.93 7.60
N ILE A 97 -19.10 -7.19 6.78
CA ILE A 97 -18.69 -5.81 7.06
C ILE A 97 -19.42 -4.89 6.06
N PRO A 98 -20.13 -3.85 6.51
CA PRO A 98 -20.81 -2.92 5.62
C PRO A 98 -19.82 -2.22 4.67
N LEU A 99 -20.19 -2.17 3.39
CA LEU A 99 -19.46 -1.43 2.34
C LEU A 99 -20.25 -0.18 1.95
N ASP A 100 -19.57 0.96 1.87
CA ASP A 100 -20.11 2.17 1.28
C ASP A 100 -19.92 2.09 -0.25
N VAL A 101 -20.94 1.57 -0.94
CA VAL A 101 -20.94 1.33 -2.38
C VAL A 101 -21.45 2.59 -3.09
N VAL A 102 -20.58 3.26 -3.84
CA VAL A 102 -20.86 4.49 -4.60
C VAL A 102 -21.50 4.16 -5.95
N TYR A 103 -21.08 3.05 -6.56
CA TYR A 103 -21.60 2.54 -7.84
C TYR A 103 -21.41 1.03 -7.91
N GLU A 104 -22.34 0.34 -8.53
CA GLU A 104 -22.23 -1.09 -8.80
C GLU A 104 -23.03 -1.49 -10.05
N ASP A 105 -22.43 -2.35 -10.87
CA ASP A 105 -23.07 -3.05 -11.97
C ASP A 105 -22.66 -4.54 -12.02
N ASP A 106 -22.90 -5.23 -13.14
CA ASP A 106 -22.55 -6.65 -13.27
C ASP A 106 -21.04 -6.89 -13.39
N GLN A 107 -20.24 -5.86 -13.71
CA GLN A 107 -18.81 -5.99 -14.02
C GLN A 107 -17.89 -5.49 -12.92
N LEU A 108 -18.29 -4.44 -12.23
CA LEU A 108 -17.47 -3.77 -11.23
C LEU A 108 -18.31 -3.09 -10.15
N MET A 109 -17.66 -2.70 -9.07
CA MET A 109 -18.19 -1.75 -8.10
C MET A 109 -17.16 -0.70 -7.75
N VAL A 110 -17.61 0.50 -7.42
CA VAL A 110 -16.81 1.58 -6.83
C VAL A 110 -17.25 1.78 -5.40
N ILE A 111 -16.29 1.74 -4.49
CA ILE A 111 -16.54 1.83 -3.06
C ILE A 111 -15.79 3.02 -2.46
N HIS A 112 -16.34 3.58 -1.41
CA HIS A 112 -15.69 4.57 -0.57
C HIS A 112 -15.14 3.87 0.69
N LYS A 113 -13.81 3.64 0.74
CA LYS A 113 -13.16 2.99 1.88
C LYS A 113 -13.04 3.96 3.06
N PRO A 114 -13.47 3.62 4.26
CA PRO A 114 -13.19 4.42 5.44
C PRO A 114 -11.69 4.39 5.79
N ALA A 115 -11.23 5.40 6.52
CA ALA A 115 -9.92 5.37 7.16
C ALA A 115 -9.88 4.30 8.27
N GLY A 116 -8.70 3.79 8.59
CA GLY A 116 -8.49 2.74 9.60
C GLY A 116 -8.67 1.31 9.07
N MET A 117 -9.36 1.12 7.93
CA MET A 117 -9.56 -0.19 7.31
C MET A 117 -8.38 -0.57 6.42
N VAL A 118 -7.75 -1.71 6.69
CA VAL A 118 -6.73 -2.31 5.81
C VAL A 118 -7.39 -2.86 4.55
N VAL A 119 -6.76 -2.69 3.40
CA VAL A 119 -7.33 -3.20 2.14
C VAL A 119 -7.20 -4.72 2.03
N HIS A 120 -6.02 -5.28 2.32
CA HIS A 120 -5.73 -6.70 2.14
C HIS A 120 -5.07 -7.28 3.38
N PRO A 121 -5.40 -8.50 3.82
CA PRO A 121 -4.76 -9.14 4.96
C PRO A 121 -3.24 -9.10 4.89
N GLY A 122 -2.63 -8.94 6.05
CA GLY A 122 -1.19 -8.89 6.21
C GLY A 122 -0.80 -9.02 7.67
N CYS A 123 0.50 -8.97 7.97
CA CYS A 123 1.01 -9.14 9.31
C CYS A 123 0.27 -8.26 10.33
N GLY A 124 -0.38 -8.89 11.32
CA GLY A 124 -1.17 -8.21 12.36
C GLY A 124 -2.59 -7.78 11.97
N ASN A 125 -3.04 -8.03 10.72
CA ASN A 125 -4.38 -7.67 10.26
C ASN A 125 -4.90 -8.78 9.32
N PHE A 126 -5.34 -9.89 9.85
CA PHE A 126 -5.82 -11.04 9.06
C PHE A 126 -7.31 -10.99 8.80
N HIS A 127 -8.05 -10.29 9.64
CA HIS A 127 -9.51 -10.13 9.62
C HIS A 127 -9.89 -8.64 9.59
N GLY A 128 -11.17 -8.35 9.32
CA GLY A 128 -11.69 -6.99 9.30
C GLY A 128 -11.15 -6.14 8.16
N THR A 129 -10.64 -6.77 7.09
CA THR A 129 -10.07 -6.05 5.96
C THR A 129 -11.11 -5.79 4.88
N LEU A 130 -10.80 -4.87 3.98
CA LEU A 130 -11.69 -4.55 2.87
C LEU A 130 -11.97 -5.78 1.98
N VAL A 131 -10.96 -6.65 1.72
CA VAL A 131 -11.20 -7.87 0.93
C VAL A 131 -12.09 -8.87 1.64
N ASN A 132 -12.11 -8.96 2.98
CA ASN A 132 -13.06 -9.80 3.71
C ASN A 132 -14.50 -9.32 3.48
N ALA A 133 -14.72 -7.98 3.53
CA ALA A 133 -16.01 -7.37 3.23
C ALA A 133 -16.45 -7.57 1.77
N ILE A 134 -15.51 -7.39 0.81
CA ILE A 134 -15.75 -7.62 -0.61
C ILE A 134 -16.08 -9.09 -0.87
N ALA A 135 -15.35 -10.02 -0.27
CA ALA A 135 -15.62 -11.46 -0.38
C ALA A 135 -17.03 -11.80 0.09
N TRP A 136 -17.46 -11.22 1.21
CA TRP A 136 -18.83 -11.40 1.70
C TRP A 136 -19.87 -10.83 0.73
N HIS A 137 -19.66 -9.63 0.21
CA HIS A 137 -20.56 -8.98 -0.74
C HIS A 137 -20.69 -9.78 -2.04
N LEU A 138 -19.59 -10.33 -2.56
CA LEU A 138 -19.56 -11.04 -3.83
C LEU A 138 -19.82 -12.57 -3.73
N ARG A 139 -19.89 -13.16 -2.54
CA ARG A 139 -19.93 -14.62 -2.30
C ARG A 139 -20.99 -15.40 -3.07
N ASN A 140 -22.10 -14.75 -3.42
CA ASN A 140 -23.22 -15.37 -4.11
C ASN A 140 -23.18 -15.17 -5.64
N LEU A 141 -22.18 -14.45 -6.16
CA LEU A 141 -22.05 -14.25 -7.59
C LEU A 141 -21.47 -15.50 -8.27
N PRO A 142 -21.97 -15.89 -9.45
CA PRO A 142 -21.40 -17.01 -10.21
C PRO A 142 -19.93 -16.83 -10.59
N SER A 143 -19.47 -15.57 -10.68
CA SER A 143 -18.08 -15.19 -11.00
C SER A 143 -17.15 -15.15 -9.79
N TYR A 144 -17.68 -15.34 -8.56
CA TYR A 144 -16.87 -15.32 -7.34
C TYR A 144 -15.98 -16.56 -7.26
N ASP A 145 -14.67 -16.34 -7.17
CA ASP A 145 -13.68 -17.37 -6.91
C ASP A 145 -13.15 -17.25 -5.47
N PRO A 146 -13.47 -18.20 -4.57
CA PRO A 146 -12.99 -18.18 -3.19
C PRO A 146 -11.46 -18.36 -3.09
N ASN A 147 -10.81 -18.82 -4.17
CA ASN A 147 -9.35 -18.97 -4.21
C ASN A 147 -8.64 -17.74 -4.80
N ASP A 148 -9.38 -16.72 -5.27
CA ASP A 148 -8.74 -15.47 -5.70
C ASP A 148 -8.22 -14.69 -4.48
N PRO A 149 -6.89 -14.61 -4.26
CA PRO A 149 -6.35 -13.93 -3.10
C PRO A 149 -6.61 -12.42 -3.09
N HIS A 150 -7.08 -11.87 -4.19
CA HIS A 150 -7.31 -10.43 -4.33
C HIS A 150 -8.80 -10.05 -4.40
N VAL A 151 -9.69 -11.02 -4.58
CA VAL A 151 -11.15 -10.82 -4.60
C VAL A 151 -11.56 -9.60 -5.46
N GLY A 152 -11.08 -9.56 -6.70
CA GLY A 152 -11.40 -8.49 -7.65
C GLY A 152 -10.64 -7.16 -7.46
N LEU A 153 -9.79 -7.01 -6.44
CA LEU A 153 -8.97 -5.81 -6.27
C LEU A 153 -7.95 -5.66 -7.40
N VAL A 154 -7.84 -4.46 -7.95
CA VAL A 154 -6.88 -4.06 -9.00
C VAL A 154 -5.92 -2.97 -8.51
N HIS A 155 -6.23 -2.31 -7.41
CA HIS A 155 -5.37 -1.33 -6.74
C HIS A 155 -5.68 -1.23 -5.24
N ARG A 156 -4.93 -0.40 -4.54
CA ARG A 156 -5.08 -0.21 -3.09
C ARG A 156 -4.74 1.21 -2.67
N ILE A 157 -5.27 1.62 -1.52
CA ILE A 157 -4.85 2.80 -0.75
C ILE A 157 -4.37 2.35 0.64
N ASP A 158 -3.69 3.22 1.37
CA ASP A 158 -3.16 2.89 2.71
C ASP A 158 -4.29 2.67 3.73
N LYS A 159 -3.99 1.99 4.84
CA LYS A 159 -4.93 1.72 5.94
C LYS A 159 -5.71 2.96 6.35
N ASP A 160 -4.99 4.03 6.69
CA ASP A 160 -5.57 5.25 7.23
C ASP A 160 -5.87 6.32 6.16
N THR A 161 -5.75 5.98 4.88
CA THR A 161 -6.26 6.79 3.77
C THR A 161 -7.70 6.38 3.48
N SER A 162 -8.60 7.35 3.44
CA SER A 162 -9.99 7.19 3.03
C SER A 162 -10.17 7.44 1.53
N GLY A 163 -11.31 7.04 0.96
CA GLY A 163 -11.72 7.43 -0.39
C GLY A 163 -11.95 6.29 -1.36
N LEU A 164 -11.99 6.63 -2.63
CA LEU A 164 -12.49 5.79 -3.70
C LEU A 164 -11.55 4.66 -4.11
N LEU A 165 -12.13 3.45 -4.29
CA LEU A 165 -11.51 2.31 -4.94
C LEU A 165 -12.47 1.66 -5.93
N VAL A 166 -11.94 1.08 -7.01
CA VAL A 166 -12.69 0.21 -7.92
C VAL A 166 -12.33 -1.25 -7.67
N VAL A 167 -13.36 -2.10 -7.70
CA VAL A 167 -13.27 -3.55 -7.53
C VAL A 167 -13.95 -4.21 -8.73
N ALA A 168 -13.28 -5.17 -9.34
CA ALA A 168 -13.86 -5.98 -10.42
C ALA A 168 -14.72 -7.10 -9.83
N LYS A 169 -15.85 -7.40 -10.48
CA LYS A 169 -16.75 -8.49 -10.12
C LYS A 169 -16.59 -9.71 -11.06
N THR A 170 -15.89 -9.54 -12.17
CA THR A 170 -15.60 -10.61 -13.14
C THR A 170 -14.10 -10.67 -13.46
N PRO A 171 -13.57 -11.85 -13.87
CA PRO A 171 -12.17 -11.99 -14.29
C PRO A 171 -11.80 -11.08 -15.47
N GLU A 172 -12.71 -10.88 -16.41
CA GLU A 172 -12.53 -10.02 -17.58
C GLU A 172 -12.39 -8.56 -17.15
N ALA A 173 -13.29 -8.08 -16.26
CA ALA A 173 -13.22 -6.74 -15.72
C ALA A 173 -11.92 -6.53 -14.91
N LYS A 174 -11.50 -7.52 -14.12
CA LYS A 174 -10.25 -7.51 -13.37
C LYS A 174 -9.03 -7.34 -14.28
N SER A 175 -8.99 -8.11 -15.38
CA SER A 175 -7.91 -8.03 -16.36
C SER A 175 -7.86 -6.66 -17.05
N GLN A 176 -9.01 -6.15 -17.52
CA GLN A 176 -9.11 -4.88 -18.23
C GLN A 176 -8.80 -3.68 -17.34
N LEU A 177 -9.33 -3.66 -16.11
CA LEU A 177 -9.01 -2.61 -15.13
C LEU A 177 -7.53 -2.69 -14.71
N GLY A 178 -7.02 -3.90 -14.44
CA GLY A 178 -5.61 -4.10 -14.12
C GLY A 178 -4.68 -3.56 -15.21
N LEU A 179 -5.02 -3.75 -16.49
CA LEU A 179 -4.29 -3.21 -17.62
C LEU A 179 -4.30 -1.68 -17.65
N GLN A 180 -5.42 -1.03 -17.31
CA GLN A 180 -5.51 0.42 -17.23
C GLN A 180 -4.62 0.99 -16.12
N PHE A 181 -4.58 0.35 -14.93
CA PHE A 181 -3.66 0.72 -13.86
C PHE A 181 -2.19 0.49 -14.25
N TYR A 182 -1.89 -0.59 -14.95
CA TYR A 182 -0.54 -0.88 -15.45
C TYR A 182 -0.07 0.16 -16.47
N ASN A 183 -0.92 0.50 -17.44
CA ASN A 183 -0.67 1.47 -18.50
C ASN A 183 -0.79 2.92 -18.02
N LYS A 184 -1.18 3.15 -16.74
CA LYS A 184 -1.35 4.48 -16.14
C LYS A 184 -2.40 5.33 -16.86
N THR A 185 -3.45 4.72 -17.40
CA THR A 185 -4.55 5.42 -18.08
C THR A 185 -5.71 5.77 -17.13
N THR A 186 -5.65 5.31 -15.87
CA THR A 186 -6.60 5.68 -14.83
C THR A 186 -6.28 7.08 -14.28
N HIS A 187 -7.31 7.88 -14.05
CA HIS A 187 -7.18 9.19 -13.41
C HIS A 187 -7.45 9.07 -11.89
N ARG A 188 -6.52 9.54 -11.05
CA ARG A 188 -6.65 9.49 -9.60
C ARG A 188 -6.12 10.78 -8.99
N SER A 189 -6.97 11.47 -8.23
CA SER A 189 -6.51 12.59 -7.42
C SER A 189 -6.83 12.37 -5.94
N TYR A 190 -6.00 12.96 -5.10
CA TYR A 190 -6.08 12.89 -3.65
C TYR A 190 -6.05 14.30 -3.08
N ASN A 191 -6.83 14.54 -2.04
CA ASN A 191 -6.67 15.75 -1.24
C ASN A 191 -5.80 15.42 -0.02
N ALA A 192 -4.79 16.24 0.20
CA ALA A 192 -3.87 16.13 1.34
C ALA A 192 -3.74 17.48 2.05
N LEU A 193 -3.87 17.47 3.39
CA LEU A 193 -3.43 18.61 4.19
C LEU A 193 -1.98 18.37 4.61
N VAL A 194 -1.10 19.31 4.30
CA VAL A 194 0.34 19.18 4.51
C VAL A 194 0.89 20.35 5.33
N TRP A 195 1.99 20.14 6.03
CA TRP A 195 2.68 21.18 6.76
C TRP A 195 3.38 22.18 5.85
N GLY A 196 3.29 23.45 6.19
CA GLY A 196 3.98 24.56 5.53
C GLY A 196 3.20 25.17 4.37
N ASN A 197 3.73 26.26 3.84
CA ASN A 197 3.24 26.95 2.65
C ASN A 197 4.10 26.59 1.43
N PHE A 198 3.47 26.44 0.30
CA PHE A 198 4.14 26.30 -0.99
C PHE A 198 4.41 27.68 -1.58
N VAL A 199 5.56 27.85 -2.21
CA VAL A 199 5.88 29.03 -2.99
C VAL A 199 5.10 28.98 -4.30
N GLU A 200 5.18 27.84 -4.99
CA GLU A 200 4.50 27.61 -6.26
C GLU A 200 3.10 27.04 -6.05
N ASP A 201 2.16 27.40 -6.93
CA ASP A 201 0.77 26.91 -6.89
C ASP A 201 0.65 25.46 -7.37
N SER A 202 1.61 24.98 -8.10
CA SER A 202 1.65 23.60 -8.61
C SER A 202 3.08 23.13 -8.86
N GLY A 203 3.25 21.82 -8.93
CA GLY A 203 4.57 21.25 -9.21
C GLY A 203 4.51 19.76 -9.47
N ARG A 204 5.67 19.21 -9.83
CA ARG A 204 5.90 17.80 -10.10
C ARG A 204 7.02 17.27 -9.20
N ILE A 205 6.74 16.16 -8.53
CA ILE A 205 7.70 15.46 -7.66
C ILE A 205 8.01 14.14 -8.32
N GLU A 206 9.30 13.87 -8.52
CA GLU A 206 9.79 12.65 -9.16
C GLU A 206 10.91 12.02 -8.33
N GLY A 207 10.99 10.70 -8.37
CA GLY A 207 12.04 9.91 -7.75
C GLY A 207 11.66 8.44 -7.69
N ASN A 208 12.61 7.59 -7.30
CA ASN A 208 12.33 6.18 -7.09
C ASN A 208 11.84 5.95 -5.67
N ILE A 209 10.70 5.28 -5.49
CA ILE A 209 10.21 4.91 -4.17
C ILE A 209 10.63 3.48 -3.85
N GLY A 210 11.36 3.33 -2.75
CA GLY A 210 11.85 2.08 -2.21
C GLY A 210 11.69 2.02 -0.69
N ARG A 211 12.01 0.86 -0.08
CA ARG A 211 12.03 0.72 1.38
C ARG A 211 13.10 1.63 2.00
N ASP A 212 12.75 2.36 3.06
CA ASP A 212 13.72 3.13 3.83
C ASP A 212 14.72 2.17 4.50
N PRO A 213 16.04 2.33 4.28
CA PRO A 213 17.04 1.44 4.87
C PRO A 213 17.11 1.55 6.40
N LYS A 214 16.66 2.68 6.98
CA LYS A 214 16.68 2.93 8.43
C LYS A 214 15.38 2.51 9.13
N ASP A 215 14.27 2.48 8.40
CA ASP A 215 12.96 2.10 8.93
C ASP A 215 12.17 1.33 7.85
N ARG A 216 12.19 0.00 7.93
CA ARG A 216 11.54 -0.88 6.94
C ARG A 216 10.01 -0.71 6.85
N LEU A 217 9.38 -0.01 7.79
CA LEU A 217 7.96 0.30 7.76
C LEU A 217 7.66 1.56 6.93
N ARG A 218 8.68 2.35 6.57
CA ARG A 218 8.57 3.52 5.70
C ARG A 218 9.03 3.23 4.29
N MET A 219 8.61 4.11 3.39
CA MET A 219 9.18 4.25 2.06
C MET A 219 10.03 5.52 2.03
N ALA A 220 11.13 5.48 1.28
CA ALA A 220 11.98 6.63 1.02
C ALA A 220 12.03 6.91 -0.48
N VAL A 221 12.37 8.14 -0.83
CA VAL A 221 12.59 8.55 -2.22
C VAL A 221 14.09 8.52 -2.49
N PHE A 222 14.45 7.88 -3.57
CA PHE A 222 15.83 7.74 -4.08
C PHE A 222 15.95 8.41 -5.44
N GLU A 223 17.16 8.83 -5.78
CA GLU A 223 17.44 9.35 -7.10
C GLU A 223 17.12 8.32 -8.19
N PRO A 224 16.62 8.76 -9.36
CA PRO A 224 16.25 7.85 -10.46
C PRO A 224 17.35 6.85 -10.85
N ASP A 225 18.60 7.28 -10.83
CA ASP A 225 19.75 6.47 -11.25
C ASP A 225 20.38 5.63 -10.11
N SER A 226 19.80 5.66 -8.93
CA SER A 226 20.31 4.91 -7.75
C SER A 226 20.22 3.39 -7.88
N GLY A 227 19.41 2.88 -8.81
CA GLY A 227 19.07 1.46 -8.90
C GLY A 227 18.19 0.95 -7.77
N ILE A 228 17.79 1.80 -6.82
CA ILE A 228 16.96 1.47 -5.66
C ILE A 228 15.53 1.95 -5.89
N GLY A 229 14.54 1.12 -5.52
CA GLY A 229 13.13 1.48 -5.63
C GLY A 229 12.57 1.36 -7.04
N LYS A 230 11.41 2.00 -7.25
CA LYS A 230 10.69 2.03 -8.53
C LYS A 230 10.27 3.45 -8.87
N PRO A 231 10.35 3.86 -10.15
CA PRO A 231 9.97 5.20 -10.57
C PRO A 231 8.57 5.59 -10.09
N ALA A 232 8.47 6.80 -9.58
CA ALA A 232 7.23 7.37 -9.07
C ALA A 232 7.15 8.85 -9.45
N VAL A 233 5.94 9.29 -9.82
CA VAL A 233 5.65 10.68 -10.19
C VAL A 233 4.34 11.10 -9.54
N THR A 234 4.37 12.24 -8.84
CA THR A 234 3.22 12.91 -8.25
C THR A 234 3.20 14.36 -8.71
N HIS A 235 2.08 14.80 -9.29
CA HIS A 235 1.82 16.21 -9.50
C HIS A 235 1.04 16.75 -8.31
N TYR A 236 1.31 17.98 -7.91
CA TYR A 236 0.50 18.66 -6.90
C TYR A 236 -0.02 19.99 -7.42
N ARG A 237 -1.16 20.41 -6.90
CA ARG A 237 -1.76 21.72 -7.08
C ARG A 237 -2.28 22.21 -5.74
N VAL A 238 -1.95 23.44 -5.38
CA VAL A 238 -2.46 24.08 -4.16
C VAL A 238 -3.95 24.39 -4.35
N ILE A 239 -4.76 23.95 -3.38
CA ILE A 239 -6.20 24.28 -3.32
C ILE A 239 -6.38 25.49 -2.41
N GLU A 240 -5.81 25.47 -1.20
CA GLU A 240 -5.98 26.54 -0.20
C GLU A 240 -4.77 26.60 0.74
N ARG A 241 -4.30 27.79 1.06
CA ARG A 241 -3.22 28.05 2.01
C ARG A 241 -3.77 28.56 3.33
N PHE A 242 -3.26 28.04 4.44
CA PHE A 242 -3.64 28.42 5.80
C PHE A 242 -2.44 29.00 6.60
N GLY A 243 -1.44 29.53 5.95
CA GLY A 243 -0.25 30.10 6.61
C GLY A 243 0.72 29.03 7.13
N TYR A 244 0.29 28.08 7.92
CA TYR A 244 1.13 27.04 8.53
C TYR A 244 0.92 25.65 7.92
N VAL A 245 -0.18 25.44 7.27
CA VAL A 245 -0.53 24.22 6.52
C VAL A 245 -1.15 24.60 5.18
N THR A 246 -1.12 23.68 4.24
CA THR A 246 -1.69 23.88 2.89
C THR A 246 -2.53 22.65 2.50
N LEU A 247 -3.72 22.89 1.99
CA LEU A 247 -4.51 21.86 1.31
C LEU A 247 -4.05 21.76 -0.13
N VAL A 248 -3.62 20.57 -0.53
CA VAL A 248 -3.16 20.31 -1.91
C VAL A 248 -3.95 19.15 -2.54
N GLU A 249 -4.14 19.24 -3.84
CA GLU A 249 -4.52 18.11 -4.67
C GLU A 249 -3.25 17.41 -5.17
N CYS A 250 -3.19 16.09 -5.04
CA CYS A 250 -2.11 15.27 -5.55
C CYS A 250 -2.65 14.36 -6.67
N ILE A 251 -2.11 14.47 -7.87
CA ILE A 251 -2.48 13.66 -9.04
C ILE A 251 -1.35 12.66 -9.30
N LEU A 252 -1.72 11.38 -9.44
CA LEU A 252 -0.75 10.28 -9.52
C LEU A 252 -0.58 9.74 -10.94
N GLU A 253 0.64 9.76 -11.49
CA GLU A 253 1.00 8.95 -12.65
C GLU A 253 1.28 7.49 -12.25
N THR A 254 1.77 7.27 -11.04
CA THR A 254 2.13 5.96 -10.49
C THR A 254 1.45 5.75 -9.13
N GLY A 255 1.32 4.48 -8.69
CA GLY A 255 0.72 4.13 -7.40
C GLY A 255 1.67 3.28 -6.56
N ARG A 256 2.77 3.86 -6.04
CA ARG A 256 3.70 3.16 -5.14
C ARG A 256 3.21 3.25 -3.70
N THR A 257 3.57 2.27 -2.89
CA THR A 257 3.26 2.27 -1.45
C THR A 257 3.72 3.58 -0.82
N HIS A 258 2.84 4.24 -0.06
CA HIS A 258 3.09 5.52 0.62
C HIS A 258 3.59 6.65 -0.30
N GLN A 259 3.31 6.61 -1.60
CA GLN A 259 3.93 7.52 -2.59
C GLN A 259 3.73 8.99 -2.23
N ILE A 260 2.50 9.46 -2.03
CA ILE A 260 2.21 10.86 -1.70
C ILE A 260 2.92 11.24 -0.39
N ARG A 261 2.89 10.38 0.61
CA ARG A 261 3.48 10.60 1.94
C ARG A 261 4.99 10.77 1.85
N ALA A 262 5.68 9.89 1.10
CA ALA A 262 7.12 9.96 0.88
C ALA A 262 7.52 11.18 0.05
N HIS A 263 6.81 11.48 -1.04
CA HIS A 263 7.09 12.63 -1.89
C HIS A 263 6.88 13.96 -1.15
N MET A 264 5.78 14.12 -0.42
CA MET A 264 5.52 15.33 0.36
C MET A 264 6.54 15.51 1.49
N LYS A 265 6.96 14.42 2.15
CA LYS A 265 8.06 14.46 3.12
C LYS A 265 9.37 14.90 2.48
N GLN A 266 9.73 14.39 1.30
CA GLN A 266 10.93 14.79 0.57
C GLN A 266 10.91 16.29 0.22
N LEU A 267 9.74 16.82 -0.16
CA LEU A 267 9.54 18.22 -0.49
C LEU A 267 9.61 19.14 0.78
N GLY A 268 9.68 18.56 1.97
CA GLY A 268 9.69 19.31 3.23
C GLY A 268 8.29 19.68 3.75
N HIS A 269 7.26 19.09 3.19
CA HIS A 269 5.85 19.28 3.50
C HIS A 269 5.15 17.97 3.89
N PRO A 270 5.55 17.27 4.97
CA PRO A 270 4.90 16.02 5.36
C PRO A 270 3.41 16.25 5.62
N LEU A 271 2.60 15.20 5.39
CA LEU A 271 1.16 15.27 5.62
C LEU A 271 0.88 15.55 7.09
N PHE A 272 -0.12 16.40 7.36
CA PHE A 272 -0.58 16.69 8.71
C PHE A 272 -1.06 15.40 9.39
N ALA A 273 -0.68 15.21 10.64
CA ALA A 273 -0.96 14.03 11.46
C ALA A 273 -0.42 12.69 10.90
N ASP A 274 0.55 12.72 9.98
CA ASP A 274 1.23 11.50 9.53
C ASP A 274 2.34 11.12 10.52
N GLU A 275 2.01 10.27 11.49
CA GLU A 275 2.94 9.81 12.53
C GLU A 275 4.22 9.23 11.92
N ARG A 276 4.09 8.38 10.92
CA ARG A 276 5.20 7.63 10.32
C ARG A 276 6.16 8.51 9.53
N TYR A 277 5.67 9.61 8.96
CA TYR A 277 6.47 10.55 8.16
C TYR A 277 6.77 11.87 8.88
N GLY A 278 6.51 11.93 10.20
CA GLY A 278 6.86 13.08 11.06
C GLY A 278 5.86 14.23 11.00
N GLY A 279 4.64 13.97 10.50
CA GLY A 279 3.57 14.99 10.44
C GLY A 279 2.81 15.19 11.74
N MET A 280 3.04 14.35 12.77
CA MET A 280 2.52 14.54 14.13
C MET A 280 3.34 15.53 14.98
N GLU A 281 4.44 16.03 14.44
CA GLU A 281 5.23 17.07 15.08
C GLU A 281 4.74 18.47 14.64
N ILE A 282 4.91 19.48 15.52
CA ILE A 282 4.59 20.87 15.16
C ILE A 282 5.76 21.44 14.35
N LEU A 283 5.63 21.38 13.04
CA LEU A 283 6.72 21.73 12.12
C LEU A 283 6.76 23.21 11.73
N ARG A 284 5.64 23.91 11.85
CA ARG A 284 5.50 25.32 11.46
C ARG A 284 4.63 26.05 12.47
N GLY A 285 4.79 27.36 12.56
CA GLY A 285 3.96 28.27 13.36
C GLY A 285 4.66 28.81 14.60
N GLU A 286 3.88 29.34 15.50
CA GLU A 286 4.34 30.06 16.68
C GLU A 286 4.79 29.11 17.81
N ARG A 287 5.70 29.59 18.69
CA ARG A 287 6.15 28.82 19.86
C ARG A 287 5.32 29.10 21.11
N THR A 288 4.07 29.58 20.95
CA THR A 288 3.18 29.91 22.07
C THR A 288 2.46 28.68 22.62
N ALA A 289 2.06 28.73 23.90
CA ALA A 289 1.31 27.64 24.52
C ALA A 289 -0.09 27.47 23.84
N SER A 290 -0.73 28.59 23.48
CA SER A 290 -2.01 28.62 22.81
C SER A 290 -1.94 27.97 21.42
N TYR A 291 -0.90 28.27 20.64
CA TYR A 291 -0.71 27.60 19.33
C TYR A 291 -0.45 26.11 19.49
N ARG A 292 0.39 25.69 20.43
CA ARG A 292 0.60 24.27 20.72
C ARG A 292 -0.72 23.56 21.07
N GLN A 293 -1.53 24.16 21.94
CA GLN A 293 -2.84 23.59 22.29
C GLN A 293 -3.77 23.55 21.09
N PHE A 294 -3.78 24.57 20.23
CA PHE A 294 -4.54 24.58 19.00
C PHE A 294 -4.16 23.41 18.09
N VAL A 295 -2.86 23.18 17.85
CA VAL A 295 -2.37 22.09 17.00
C VAL A 295 -2.68 20.71 17.61
N GLN A 296 -2.53 20.55 18.93
CA GLN A 296 -2.90 19.32 19.62
C GLN A 296 -4.40 18.98 19.43
N ASN A 297 -5.26 19.99 19.58
CA ASN A 297 -6.68 19.82 19.30
C ASN A 297 -6.98 19.55 17.82
N ALA A 298 -6.15 20.04 16.90
CA ALA A 298 -6.26 19.74 15.48
C ALA A 298 -5.85 18.28 15.16
N PHE A 299 -4.82 17.73 15.80
CA PHE A 299 -4.46 16.31 15.69
C PHE A 299 -5.55 15.39 16.20
N GLN A 300 -6.31 15.80 17.23
CA GLN A 300 -7.44 14.98 17.72
C GLN A 300 -8.61 14.91 16.74
N LEU A 301 -8.83 15.93 15.91
CA LEU A 301 -9.89 15.92 14.89
C LEU A 301 -9.61 14.92 13.77
N CYS A 302 -8.35 14.80 13.36
CA CYS A 302 -7.92 13.86 12.32
C CYS A 302 -6.64 13.15 12.80
N PRO A 303 -6.75 12.08 13.63
CA PRO A 303 -5.59 11.42 14.25
C PRO A 303 -4.89 10.43 13.29
N ARG A 304 -4.79 10.80 12.03
CA ARG A 304 -4.21 10.00 10.94
C ARG A 304 -3.65 10.93 9.87
N GLN A 305 -2.83 10.38 8.95
CA GLN A 305 -2.45 11.18 7.78
C GLN A 305 -3.69 11.80 7.13
N ALA A 306 -3.73 13.12 7.04
CA ALA A 306 -4.80 13.86 6.40
C ALA A 306 -4.73 13.69 4.88
N LEU A 307 -5.16 12.50 4.41
CA LEU A 307 -5.11 12.05 3.01
C LEU A 307 -6.41 11.35 2.63
N HIS A 308 -6.95 11.75 1.48
CA HIS A 308 -8.21 11.23 0.96
C HIS A 308 -8.14 11.03 -0.56
N ALA A 309 -8.47 9.83 -1.05
CA ALA A 309 -8.59 9.50 -2.46
C ALA A 309 -9.90 10.11 -3.01
N ARG A 310 -9.78 11.33 -3.54
CA ARG A 310 -10.89 12.22 -3.88
C ARG A 310 -11.60 11.84 -5.17
N THR A 311 -10.82 11.56 -6.23
CA THR A 311 -11.36 11.23 -7.55
C THR A 311 -10.79 9.94 -8.08
N LEU A 312 -11.61 9.23 -8.85
CA LEU A 312 -11.23 8.01 -9.54
C LEU A 312 -11.91 7.97 -10.91
N GLY A 313 -11.08 7.94 -11.97
CA GLY A 313 -11.54 7.85 -13.35
C GLY A 313 -10.90 6.67 -14.09
N PHE A 314 -11.70 5.96 -14.85
CA PHE A 314 -11.29 4.82 -15.67
C PHE A 314 -12.29 4.56 -16.81
N VAL A 315 -11.89 3.78 -17.80
CA VAL A 315 -12.77 3.33 -18.88
C VAL A 315 -13.47 2.04 -18.44
N HIS A 316 -14.80 2.00 -18.50
CA HIS A 316 -15.57 0.81 -18.17
C HIS A 316 -15.15 -0.39 -19.01
N PRO A 317 -14.86 -1.57 -18.41
CA PRO A 317 -14.27 -2.71 -19.12
C PRO A 317 -15.11 -3.19 -20.30
N THR A 318 -16.42 -3.20 -20.18
CA THR A 318 -17.36 -3.72 -21.17
C THR A 318 -17.93 -2.63 -22.08
N THR A 319 -18.53 -1.56 -21.50
CA THR A 319 -19.22 -0.51 -22.28
C THR A 319 -18.26 0.45 -22.96
N ARG A 320 -16.99 0.48 -22.56
CA ARG A 320 -15.95 1.39 -23.04
C ARG A 320 -16.24 2.89 -22.78
N GLN A 321 -17.20 3.17 -21.94
CA GLN A 321 -17.51 4.55 -21.51
C GLN A 321 -16.51 5.01 -20.46
N GLN A 322 -16.15 6.30 -20.52
CA GLN A 322 -15.39 6.94 -19.46
C GLN A 322 -16.28 7.05 -18.21
N MET A 323 -15.76 6.63 -17.08
CA MET A 323 -16.41 6.74 -15.77
C MET A 323 -15.55 7.58 -14.85
N ASP A 324 -16.13 8.61 -14.26
CA ASP A 324 -15.45 9.52 -13.35
C ASP A 324 -16.26 9.66 -12.06
N PHE A 325 -15.62 9.37 -10.93
CA PHE A 325 -16.24 9.44 -9.61
C PHE A 325 -15.51 10.46 -8.74
N THR A 326 -16.28 11.14 -7.89
CA THR A 326 -15.77 12.09 -6.90
C THR A 326 -16.45 11.82 -5.57
N SER A 327 -15.69 11.74 -4.49
CA SER A 327 -16.21 11.65 -3.13
C SER A 327 -16.04 12.96 -2.37
N ASN A 328 -16.88 13.20 -1.36
CA ASN A 328 -16.70 14.33 -0.44
C ASN A 328 -15.52 14.04 0.49
N LEU A 329 -14.92 15.09 1.05
CA LEU A 329 -13.98 14.92 2.14
C LEU A 329 -14.68 14.26 3.33
N PRO A 330 -14.02 13.37 4.06
CA PRO A 330 -14.58 12.80 5.27
C PRO A 330 -14.63 13.85 6.39
N ASP A 331 -15.57 13.67 7.33
CA ASP A 331 -15.89 14.63 8.39
C ASP A 331 -14.66 15.05 9.21
N ASP A 332 -13.75 14.12 9.48
CA ASP A 332 -12.49 14.39 10.22
C ASP A 332 -11.59 15.39 9.48
N MET A 333 -11.45 15.26 8.17
CA MET A 333 -10.67 16.19 7.34
C MET A 333 -11.41 17.52 7.12
N GLU A 334 -12.73 17.51 6.97
CA GLU A 334 -13.51 18.75 6.86
C GLU A 334 -13.44 19.57 8.14
N ALA A 335 -13.61 18.92 9.29
CA ALA A 335 -13.48 19.56 10.60
C ALA A 335 -12.08 20.14 10.81
N LEU A 336 -11.04 19.38 10.44
CA LEU A 336 -9.64 19.81 10.51
C LEU A 336 -9.39 21.04 9.63
N ILE A 337 -9.80 21.02 8.37
CA ILE A 337 -9.63 22.13 7.42
C ILE A 337 -10.40 23.37 7.89
N SER A 338 -11.65 23.19 8.35
CA SER A 338 -12.46 24.29 8.90
C SER A 338 -11.81 24.92 10.12
N LYS A 339 -11.18 24.11 11.00
CA LYS A 339 -10.46 24.61 12.18
C LYS A 339 -9.25 25.46 11.79
N TRP A 340 -8.45 25.00 10.83
CA TRP A 340 -7.31 25.77 10.31
C TRP A 340 -7.77 27.05 9.64
N ARG A 341 -8.79 27.00 8.78
CA ARG A 341 -9.36 28.19 8.09
C ARG A 341 -9.79 29.25 9.11
N LYS A 342 -10.52 28.87 10.16
CA LYS A 342 -10.95 29.78 11.22
C LYS A 342 -9.77 30.39 11.99
N TYR A 343 -8.75 29.59 12.29
CA TYR A 343 -7.59 30.05 13.05
C TYR A 343 -6.75 31.05 12.28
N THR A 344 -6.57 30.85 11.00
CA THR A 344 -5.68 31.69 10.18
C THR A 344 -6.40 32.82 9.46
N TYR A 345 -7.75 32.83 9.46
CA TYR A 345 -8.53 33.87 8.81
C TYR A 345 -8.12 35.30 9.22
N PRO A 346 -7.96 35.63 10.52
CA PRO A 346 -7.53 36.98 10.93
C PRO A 346 -6.11 37.35 10.46
N MET A 347 -5.24 36.37 10.34
CA MET A 347 -3.86 36.59 9.89
C MET A 347 -3.78 36.86 8.37
N MET A 348 -4.70 36.27 7.61
CA MET A 348 -4.75 36.39 6.15
C MET A 348 -5.59 37.57 5.67
N HIS A 349 -6.41 38.13 6.56
CA HIS A 349 -7.31 39.28 6.30
C HIS A 349 -7.18 40.33 7.40
N PRO A 350 -5.99 40.97 7.57
CA PRO A 350 -5.76 41.90 8.64
C PRO A 350 -6.70 43.14 8.60
N ASP A 351 -7.18 43.49 7.42
CA ASP A 351 -8.06 44.66 7.19
C ASP A 351 -9.52 44.44 7.64
N ASN A 352 -9.89 43.23 8.04
CA ASN A 352 -11.25 42.87 8.52
C ASN A 352 -11.35 42.81 10.06
N GLN A 353 -10.43 43.41 10.80
CA GLN A 353 -10.42 43.45 12.25
C GLN A 353 -10.96 44.79 12.80
N GLU A 354 -12.11 45.26 12.33
CA GLU A 354 -12.87 46.35 13.00
C GLU A 354 -13.96 45.79 13.89
#